data_26020a20696c9406faa843742055bace
#
_entry.id   26020a20696c9406faa843742055bace
#
_cell.length_a   1.000
_cell.length_b   1.000
_cell.length_c   1.000
_cell.angle_alpha   90.00
_cell.angle_beta   90.00
_cell.angle_gamma   90.00
#
_symmetry.space_group_name_H-M   'P 1'
#
loop_
_entity.id
_entity.type
_entity.pdbx_description
1 polymer ?
#
loop_
_entity_poly.entity_id
_entity_poly.type
_entity_poly.pdbx_seq_one_letter_code
_entity_poly.pdbx_strand_id
1 'polypeptide(L)'
;MNYYNNIIETIGRTPLVKINKITKGVPGLFLAKVEYFNPGNSIKDRIGIKMVEDAEKEGRLKPGGTIIECTSGNTGMGLALAAVIKGYKCIFTTTEKQSKQKLDILRSLGAEVIVCPTNVEPEDPRSYYSIAKRLAKEIPNSVHMNQYDNLSNRLAHYETTGPEIWEQTEGKVTHYVTTIGTGGTVIGVAMYLKEKNPNIKVYGIDVYGSLLKKFHDSGELDEKEVYPYVTEGIGEDFIPANYDMKYIDHIEQVTDKDGAIMARKLAREEGLFCGYSAGTVMQGLMQLKDKFKEGDVVVIILHDHGSRYLAKIYNDDWMRERGFLTDEVITAKNIIERKQIRELIFADPKETVVSAFRKMKDLHITQLPVMDGANNIGSIAEHQILQLLMDNPYHRDEAVGKVMGKPFPFVGLNATAADISKLISKENTAVLVKANSGAINIITEFDLIEAMA
;
A
#
# COMPACT_ATOMS: atom_id res chain seq x y z
N MET A 1 -17.49 -32.56 20.48
CA MET A 1 -17.21 -31.11 20.40
C MET A 1 -16.29 -30.87 19.21
N ASN A 2 -16.45 -29.79 18.48
CA ASN A 2 -15.58 -29.44 17.35
C ASN A 2 -14.59 -28.36 17.82
N TYR A 3 -13.34 -28.73 18.07
CA TYR A 3 -12.25 -27.82 18.51
C TYR A 3 -10.91 -28.34 18.05
N TYR A 4 -9.92 -27.44 17.96
CA TYR A 4 -8.53 -27.77 17.68
C TYR A 4 -7.74 -27.93 18.97
N ASN A 5 -6.76 -28.84 19.02
CA ASN A 5 -5.95 -29.06 20.21
C ASN A 5 -4.91 -27.94 20.42
N ASN A 6 -4.47 -27.32 19.35
CA ASN A 6 -3.53 -26.20 19.37
C ASN A 6 -3.66 -25.34 18.13
N ILE A 7 -3.02 -24.19 18.12
CA ILE A 7 -3.17 -23.17 17.09
C ILE A 7 -2.60 -23.60 15.72
N ILE A 8 -1.58 -24.45 15.67
CA ILE A 8 -0.99 -24.88 14.38
C ILE A 8 -1.92 -25.82 13.59
N GLU A 9 -2.90 -26.44 14.21
CA GLU A 9 -3.91 -27.24 13.52
C GLU A 9 -4.89 -26.38 12.71
N THR A 10 -4.90 -25.07 12.92
CA THR A 10 -5.72 -24.12 12.15
C THR A 10 -5.00 -23.59 10.90
N ILE A 11 -3.74 -23.98 10.67
CA ILE A 11 -2.98 -23.57 9.48
C ILE A 11 -3.60 -24.20 8.24
N GLY A 12 -3.76 -23.40 7.20
CA GLY A 12 -4.39 -23.83 5.95
C GLY A 12 -5.89 -23.65 5.91
N ARG A 13 -6.54 -24.27 4.91
CA ARG A 13 -7.98 -24.12 4.62
C ARG A 13 -8.43 -22.64 4.57
N THR A 14 -7.55 -21.80 4.08
CA THR A 14 -7.78 -20.36 3.97
C THR A 14 -8.87 -20.08 2.94
N PRO A 15 -9.67 -19.00 3.12
CA PRO A 15 -10.80 -18.72 2.24
C PRO A 15 -10.35 -18.27 0.84
N LEU A 16 -11.22 -18.58 -0.13
CA LEU A 16 -11.16 -18.03 -1.48
C LEU A 16 -12.25 -16.97 -1.63
N VAL A 17 -11.85 -15.72 -1.95
CA VAL A 17 -12.74 -14.55 -1.98
C VAL A 17 -12.77 -13.95 -3.38
N LYS A 18 -13.96 -13.66 -3.92
CA LYS A 18 -14.10 -13.02 -5.22
C LYS A 18 -13.68 -11.55 -5.16
N ILE A 19 -12.90 -11.13 -6.17
CA ILE A 19 -12.54 -9.73 -6.39
C ILE A 19 -13.59 -9.13 -7.32
N ASN A 20 -14.22 -8.02 -6.93
CA ASN A 20 -15.42 -7.53 -7.63
C ASN A 20 -15.23 -6.16 -8.30
N LYS A 21 -14.64 -5.20 -7.57
CA LYS A 21 -14.57 -3.81 -8.04
C LYS A 21 -13.33 -3.55 -8.88
N ILE A 22 -12.18 -4.02 -8.43
CA ILE A 22 -10.90 -3.79 -9.12
C ILE A 22 -10.87 -4.49 -10.47
N THR A 23 -11.46 -5.69 -10.58
CA THR A 23 -11.52 -6.47 -11.82
C THR A 23 -12.75 -6.18 -12.67
N LYS A 24 -13.54 -5.17 -12.32
CA LYS A 24 -14.75 -4.82 -13.08
C LYS A 24 -14.43 -4.50 -14.54
N GLY A 25 -15.08 -5.23 -15.47
CA GLY A 25 -14.87 -5.07 -16.91
C GLY A 25 -13.73 -5.92 -17.49
N VAL A 26 -13.01 -6.66 -16.66
CA VAL A 26 -12.05 -7.68 -17.12
C VAL A 26 -12.79 -9.01 -17.26
N PRO A 27 -12.72 -9.70 -18.41
CA PRO A 27 -13.42 -10.99 -18.58
C PRO A 27 -12.79 -12.09 -17.69
N GLY A 28 -13.64 -12.97 -17.14
CA GLY A 28 -13.23 -14.06 -16.25
C GLY A 28 -13.71 -13.91 -14.81
N LEU A 29 -13.43 -14.92 -14.00
CA LEU A 29 -13.70 -14.97 -12.56
C LEU A 29 -12.37 -14.83 -11.80
N PHE A 30 -12.23 -13.77 -11.00
CA PHE A 30 -11.03 -13.48 -10.25
C PHE A 30 -11.23 -13.77 -8.76
N LEU A 31 -10.39 -14.62 -8.19
CA LEU A 31 -10.48 -15.13 -6.84
C LEU A 31 -9.17 -14.88 -6.09
N ALA A 32 -9.27 -14.38 -4.88
CA ALA A 32 -8.16 -14.18 -3.96
C ALA A 32 -8.10 -15.30 -2.92
N LYS A 33 -7.02 -16.07 -2.88
CA LYS A 33 -6.69 -16.99 -1.80
C LYS A 33 -6.10 -16.21 -0.64
N VAL A 34 -6.86 -16.04 0.44
CA VAL A 34 -6.55 -15.09 1.50
C VAL A 34 -5.72 -15.75 2.59
N GLU A 35 -4.40 -15.79 2.38
CA GLU A 35 -3.45 -16.51 3.22
C GLU A 35 -3.19 -15.87 4.60
N TYR A 36 -3.60 -14.64 4.80
CA TYR A 36 -3.49 -14.01 6.12
C TYR A 36 -4.55 -14.47 7.15
N PHE A 37 -5.41 -15.41 6.78
CA PHE A 37 -6.26 -16.14 7.73
C PHE A 37 -5.52 -17.24 8.49
N ASN A 38 -4.29 -17.59 8.10
CA ASN A 38 -3.43 -18.41 8.94
C ASN A 38 -3.15 -17.72 10.28
N PRO A 39 -2.93 -18.47 11.38
CA PRO A 39 -2.80 -17.93 12.74
C PRO A 39 -1.63 -16.95 12.91
N GLY A 40 -0.55 -17.09 12.15
CA GLY A 40 0.56 -16.13 12.08
C GLY A 40 0.34 -15.01 11.06
N ASN A 41 -0.87 -14.88 10.52
CA ASN A 41 -1.29 -13.86 9.55
C ASN A 41 -0.49 -13.88 8.23
N SER A 42 0.00 -15.04 7.80
CA SER A 42 0.65 -15.17 6.48
C SER A 42 0.70 -16.59 5.94
N ILE A 43 0.97 -16.70 4.65
CA ILE A 43 1.22 -17.97 3.95
C ILE A 43 2.42 -18.73 4.52
N LYS A 44 3.35 -18.05 5.20
CA LYS A 44 4.58 -18.65 5.73
C LYS A 44 4.35 -19.56 6.92
N ASP A 45 3.19 -19.55 7.54
CA ASP A 45 2.83 -20.51 8.58
C ASP A 45 2.88 -21.93 8.03
N ARG A 46 2.44 -22.12 6.78
CA ARG A 46 2.48 -23.43 6.10
C ARG A 46 3.88 -23.99 5.98
N ILE A 47 4.83 -23.17 5.52
CA ILE A 47 6.22 -23.61 5.39
C ILE A 47 6.91 -23.74 6.74
N GLY A 48 6.54 -22.91 7.72
CA GLY A 48 7.10 -22.98 9.08
C GLY A 48 6.87 -24.33 9.72
N ILE A 49 5.62 -24.81 9.74
CA ILE A 49 5.31 -26.12 10.31
C ILE A 49 5.91 -27.25 9.48
N LYS A 50 5.83 -27.21 8.15
CA LYS A 50 6.34 -28.26 7.27
C LYS A 50 7.85 -28.45 7.39
N MET A 51 8.64 -27.37 7.39
CA MET A 51 10.08 -27.45 7.54
C MET A 51 10.50 -28.04 8.90
N VAL A 52 9.74 -27.73 9.96
CA VAL A 52 9.99 -28.30 11.29
C VAL A 52 9.67 -29.78 11.32
N GLU A 53 8.50 -30.20 10.79
CA GLU A 53 8.08 -31.60 10.77
C GLU A 53 8.98 -32.48 9.91
N ASP A 54 9.43 -31.98 8.77
CA ASP A 54 10.38 -32.72 7.93
C ASP A 54 11.75 -32.84 8.63
N ALA A 55 12.22 -31.80 9.31
CA ALA A 55 13.47 -31.86 10.09
C ALA A 55 13.38 -32.86 11.26
N GLU A 56 12.22 -32.97 11.92
CA GLU A 56 11.94 -33.99 12.93
C GLU A 56 11.97 -35.40 12.33
N LYS A 57 11.23 -35.61 11.24
CA LYS A 57 11.13 -36.88 10.55
C LYS A 57 12.48 -37.40 10.03
N GLU A 58 13.32 -36.48 9.56
CA GLU A 58 14.67 -36.76 9.09
C GLU A 58 15.69 -36.94 10.24
N GLY A 59 15.30 -36.70 11.47
CA GLY A 59 16.16 -36.78 12.66
C GLY A 59 17.17 -35.64 12.79
N ARG A 60 17.07 -34.60 11.98
CA ARG A 60 17.91 -33.40 12.04
C ARG A 60 17.59 -32.54 13.24
N LEU A 61 16.31 -32.46 13.62
CA LEU A 61 15.83 -31.73 14.79
C LEU A 61 15.24 -32.71 15.81
N LYS A 62 15.81 -32.76 17.01
CA LYS A 62 15.36 -33.64 18.10
C LYS A 62 14.62 -32.81 19.17
N PRO A 63 13.79 -33.42 20.02
CA PRO A 63 13.09 -32.71 21.09
C PRO A 63 13.99 -31.79 21.90
N GLY A 64 13.51 -30.57 22.20
CA GLY A 64 14.25 -29.53 22.90
C GLY A 64 15.34 -28.84 22.08
N GLY A 65 15.43 -29.12 20.78
CA GLY A 65 16.41 -28.52 19.87
C GLY A 65 16.15 -27.05 19.57
N THR A 66 17.01 -26.47 18.72
CA THR A 66 16.98 -25.05 18.36
C THR A 66 16.77 -24.87 16.85
N ILE A 67 15.75 -24.12 16.49
CA ILE A 67 15.46 -23.69 15.13
C ILE A 67 16.21 -22.38 14.87
N ILE A 68 16.98 -22.34 13.79
CA ILE A 68 17.72 -21.14 13.37
C ILE A 68 17.27 -20.72 11.98
N GLU A 69 17.02 -19.43 11.75
CA GLU A 69 16.63 -18.93 10.42
C GLU A 69 17.05 -17.47 10.24
N CYS A 70 17.42 -17.16 8.98
CA CYS A 70 17.63 -15.79 8.51
C CYS A 70 16.30 -15.15 8.14
N THR A 71 15.65 -14.49 9.09
CA THR A 71 14.34 -13.92 8.84
C THR A 71 13.97 -12.81 9.83
N SER A 72 13.21 -11.86 9.37
CA SER A 72 12.64 -10.80 10.21
C SER A 72 11.13 -10.71 10.11
N GLY A 73 10.53 -11.64 9.39
CA GLY A 73 9.15 -11.48 9.01
C GLY A 73 8.31 -12.74 9.16
N ASN A 74 7.54 -12.99 8.12
CA ASN A 74 6.50 -14.02 8.09
C ASN A 74 7.03 -15.43 8.36
N THR A 75 8.18 -15.79 7.80
CA THR A 75 8.78 -17.12 8.02
C THR A 75 9.18 -17.33 9.48
N GLY A 76 9.78 -16.31 10.10
CA GLY A 76 10.08 -16.37 11.53
C GLY A 76 8.85 -16.56 12.40
N MET A 77 7.73 -15.91 12.02
CA MET A 77 6.44 -16.09 12.70
C MET A 77 5.94 -17.53 12.61
N GLY A 78 5.93 -18.12 11.41
CA GLY A 78 5.48 -19.51 11.21
C GLY A 78 6.37 -20.52 11.97
N LEU A 79 7.69 -20.32 11.93
CA LEU A 79 8.64 -21.15 12.67
C LEU A 79 8.48 -21.00 14.19
N ALA A 80 8.28 -19.76 14.70
CA ALA A 80 8.07 -19.52 16.11
C ALA A 80 6.78 -20.16 16.63
N LEU A 81 5.67 -20.11 15.87
CA LEU A 81 4.43 -20.81 16.23
C LEU A 81 4.65 -22.32 16.34
N ALA A 82 5.31 -22.92 15.36
CA ALA A 82 5.65 -24.34 15.39
C ALA A 82 6.55 -24.68 16.61
N ALA A 83 7.54 -23.84 16.87
CA ALA A 83 8.48 -24.01 17.99
C ALA A 83 7.79 -23.95 19.36
N VAL A 84 6.92 -22.97 19.58
CA VAL A 84 6.17 -22.83 20.84
C VAL A 84 5.34 -24.10 21.12
N ILE A 85 4.63 -24.58 20.12
CA ILE A 85 3.74 -25.76 20.29
C ILE A 85 4.52 -27.05 20.43
N LYS A 86 5.66 -27.21 19.73
CA LYS A 86 6.46 -28.43 19.74
C LYS A 86 7.61 -28.42 20.77
N GLY A 87 7.80 -27.34 21.52
CA GLY A 87 8.80 -27.22 22.59
C GLY A 87 10.23 -27.00 22.08
N TYR A 88 10.40 -26.30 20.97
CA TYR A 88 11.70 -25.90 20.41
C TYR A 88 12.08 -24.47 20.80
N LYS A 89 13.37 -24.16 20.75
CA LYS A 89 13.90 -22.81 20.83
C LYS A 89 14.02 -22.22 19.44
N CYS A 90 13.93 -20.90 19.33
CA CYS A 90 14.16 -20.18 18.07
C CYS A 90 15.25 -19.13 18.23
N ILE A 91 16.17 -19.08 17.27
CA ILE A 91 17.12 -17.99 17.09
C ILE A 91 16.96 -17.46 15.67
N PHE A 92 16.57 -16.19 15.55
CA PHE A 92 16.43 -15.54 14.24
C PHE A 92 17.49 -14.47 14.06
N THR A 93 18.19 -14.51 12.93
CA THR A 93 19.13 -13.46 12.52
C THR A 93 18.45 -12.54 11.51
N THR A 94 18.67 -11.24 11.65
CA THR A 94 18.04 -10.22 10.82
C THR A 94 18.92 -8.99 10.68
N THR A 95 18.53 -8.03 9.84
CA THR A 95 19.27 -6.78 9.65
C THR A 95 18.63 -5.60 10.39
N GLU A 96 19.42 -4.53 10.60
CA GLU A 96 18.99 -3.28 11.24
C GLU A 96 17.87 -2.55 10.45
N LYS A 97 17.69 -2.85 9.16
CA LYS A 97 16.64 -2.25 8.32
C LYS A 97 15.22 -2.64 8.72
N GLN A 98 15.09 -3.69 9.53
CA GLN A 98 13.77 -4.20 9.89
C GLN A 98 13.10 -3.35 10.96
N SER A 99 11.79 -3.20 10.87
CA SER A 99 11.05 -2.45 11.87
C SER A 99 11.13 -3.13 13.25
N LYS A 100 11.27 -2.33 14.31
CA LYS A 100 11.25 -2.81 15.69
C LYS A 100 10.03 -3.70 15.98
N GLN A 101 8.86 -3.33 15.44
CA GLN A 101 7.62 -4.07 15.63
C GLN A 101 7.71 -5.52 15.14
N LYS A 102 8.35 -5.78 14.00
CA LYS A 102 8.56 -7.15 13.50
C LYS A 102 9.42 -7.97 14.44
N LEU A 103 10.47 -7.38 14.97
CA LEU A 103 11.37 -8.05 15.93
C LEU A 103 10.65 -8.33 17.24
N ASP A 104 9.86 -7.38 17.74
CA ASP A 104 9.14 -7.51 18.99
C ASP A 104 8.04 -8.60 18.91
N ILE A 105 7.41 -8.79 17.74
CA ILE A 105 6.49 -9.92 17.52
C ILE A 105 7.21 -11.27 17.69
N LEU A 106 8.39 -11.44 17.11
CA LEU A 106 9.16 -12.70 17.25
C LEU A 106 9.61 -12.93 18.70
N ARG A 107 10.07 -11.88 19.36
CA ARG A 107 10.47 -11.94 20.79
C ARG A 107 9.29 -12.27 21.70
N SER A 108 8.07 -11.79 21.37
CA SER A 108 6.87 -12.09 22.19
C SER A 108 6.48 -13.58 22.14
N LEU A 109 6.93 -14.30 21.11
CA LEU A 109 6.81 -15.76 21.01
C LEU A 109 8.00 -16.51 21.62
N GLY A 110 8.88 -15.81 22.34
CA GLY A 110 10.04 -16.41 23.01
C GLY A 110 11.26 -16.62 22.10
N ALA A 111 11.27 -16.10 20.89
CA ALA A 111 12.44 -16.21 20.03
C ALA A 111 13.57 -15.24 20.45
N GLU A 112 14.81 -15.71 20.38
CA GLU A 112 15.98 -14.85 20.39
C GLU A 112 16.13 -14.20 19.01
N VAL A 113 16.35 -12.88 18.96
CA VAL A 113 16.51 -12.14 17.69
C VAL A 113 17.84 -11.39 17.73
N ILE A 114 18.75 -11.81 16.85
CA ILE A 114 20.08 -11.23 16.67
C ILE A 114 20.03 -10.24 15.49
N VAL A 115 20.30 -8.98 15.79
CA VAL A 115 20.33 -7.91 14.77
C VAL A 115 21.74 -7.75 14.25
N CYS A 116 21.92 -7.85 12.95
CA CYS A 116 23.21 -7.84 12.26
C CYS A 116 23.35 -6.58 11.39
N PRO A 117 24.58 -6.14 11.08
CA PRO A 117 24.81 -5.03 10.15
C PRO A 117 24.17 -5.29 8.78
N THR A 118 23.66 -4.21 8.17
CA THR A 118 23.03 -4.31 6.85
C THR A 118 24.04 -4.21 5.70
N ASN A 119 25.05 -3.35 5.86
CA ASN A 119 25.98 -3.00 4.78
C ASN A 119 27.25 -3.88 4.85
N VAL A 120 27.06 -5.19 4.75
CA VAL A 120 28.14 -6.18 4.71
C VAL A 120 27.78 -7.24 3.67
N GLU A 121 28.80 -7.80 3.00
CA GLU A 121 28.62 -8.89 2.04
C GLU A 121 28.05 -10.14 2.71
N PRO A 122 27.34 -11.02 2.00
CA PRO A 122 26.77 -12.24 2.55
C PRO A 122 27.80 -13.15 3.24
N GLU A 123 29.04 -13.18 2.74
CA GLU A 123 30.16 -13.96 3.27
C GLU A 123 30.85 -13.32 4.47
N ASP A 124 30.58 -12.06 4.76
CA ASP A 124 31.14 -11.39 5.95
C ASP A 124 30.70 -12.15 7.22
N PRO A 125 31.62 -12.45 8.14
CA PRO A 125 31.29 -13.16 9.40
C PRO A 125 30.21 -12.48 10.26
N ARG A 126 29.97 -11.19 10.05
CA ARG A 126 28.94 -10.38 10.72
C ARG A 126 27.61 -10.39 10.02
N SER A 127 27.54 -10.90 8.79
CA SER A 127 26.28 -10.97 8.04
C SER A 127 25.29 -11.88 8.75
N TYR A 128 24.01 -11.57 8.62
CA TYR A 128 22.95 -12.37 9.23
C TYR A 128 22.91 -13.80 8.66
N TYR A 129 23.35 -14.01 7.42
CA TYR A 129 23.52 -15.34 6.81
C TYR A 129 24.66 -16.13 7.47
N SER A 130 25.84 -15.52 7.61
CA SER A 130 27.03 -16.17 8.16
C SER A 130 26.85 -16.48 9.64
N ILE A 131 26.19 -15.60 10.39
CA ILE A 131 25.87 -15.81 11.79
C ILE A 131 24.91 -17.00 11.96
N ALA A 132 23.83 -17.09 11.18
CA ALA A 132 22.90 -18.22 11.25
C ALA A 132 23.59 -19.54 10.92
N LYS A 133 24.40 -19.60 9.86
CA LYS A 133 25.16 -20.78 9.46
C LYS A 133 26.19 -21.20 10.56
N ARG A 134 26.83 -20.22 11.20
CA ARG A 134 27.77 -20.49 12.32
C ARG A 134 27.02 -21.03 13.51
N LEU A 135 25.95 -20.39 13.97
CA LEU A 135 25.16 -20.83 15.12
C LEU A 135 24.63 -22.26 14.95
N ALA A 136 24.20 -22.61 13.74
CA ALA A 136 23.74 -23.96 13.43
C ALA A 136 24.87 -25.04 13.54
N LYS A 137 26.13 -24.64 13.45
CA LYS A 137 27.27 -25.54 13.66
C LYS A 137 27.72 -25.59 15.12
N GLU A 138 27.60 -24.48 15.85
CA GLU A 138 28.08 -24.33 17.21
C GLU A 138 27.07 -24.81 18.25
N ILE A 139 25.78 -24.69 18.00
CA ILE A 139 24.72 -25.07 18.94
C ILE A 139 24.35 -26.55 18.72
N PRO A 140 24.55 -27.42 19.71
CA PRO A 140 24.15 -28.83 19.60
C PRO A 140 22.62 -28.95 19.40
N ASN A 141 22.18 -29.94 18.61
CA ASN A 141 20.79 -30.18 18.32
C ASN A 141 20.08 -28.92 17.77
N SER A 142 20.72 -28.23 16.81
CA SER A 142 20.15 -27.08 16.12
C SER A 142 20.04 -27.35 14.59
N VAL A 143 19.10 -26.68 13.95
CA VAL A 143 18.89 -26.78 12.50
C VAL A 143 18.67 -25.38 11.93
N HIS A 144 19.48 -25.03 10.92
CA HIS A 144 19.21 -23.91 10.03
C HIS A 144 18.15 -24.34 9.02
N MET A 145 16.96 -23.74 9.07
CA MET A 145 15.83 -24.13 8.23
C MET A 145 16.03 -23.77 6.76
N ASN A 146 16.72 -22.64 6.48
CA ASN A 146 17.11 -22.21 5.13
C ASN A 146 15.96 -22.22 4.13
N GLN A 147 14.98 -21.34 4.31
CA GLN A 147 13.77 -21.27 3.49
C GLN A 147 14.00 -21.17 1.97
N TYR A 148 15.18 -20.70 1.56
CA TYR A 148 15.53 -20.51 0.15
C TYR A 148 15.87 -21.83 -0.55
N ASP A 149 16.61 -22.71 0.12
CA ASP A 149 17.10 -23.97 -0.48
C ASP A 149 16.42 -25.22 0.07
N ASN A 150 15.68 -25.08 1.17
CA ASN A 150 14.94 -26.19 1.76
C ASN A 150 13.69 -26.52 0.92
N LEU A 151 13.71 -27.69 0.29
CA LEU A 151 12.61 -28.14 -0.59
C LEU A 151 11.31 -28.40 0.17
N SER A 152 11.32 -28.55 1.48
CA SER A 152 10.11 -28.60 2.31
C SER A 152 9.26 -27.33 2.15
N ASN A 153 9.87 -26.18 1.79
CA ASN A 153 9.17 -24.96 1.48
C ASN A 153 8.18 -25.16 0.30
N ARG A 154 8.65 -25.65 -0.84
CA ARG A 154 7.76 -25.90 -1.98
C ARG A 154 6.82 -27.07 -1.75
N LEU A 155 7.25 -28.11 -1.00
CA LEU A 155 6.41 -29.25 -0.67
C LEU A 155 5.24 -28.87 0.22
N ALA A 156 5.38 -27.93 1.15
CA ALA A 156 4.28 -27.39 1.94
C ALA A 156 3.13 -26.91 1.05
N HIS A 157 3.44 -26.21 -0.03
CA HIS A 157 2.44 -25.68 -0.96
C HIS A 157 1.91 -26.72 -1.94
N TYR A 158 2.74 -27.68 -2.34
CA TYR A 158 2.31 -28.81 -3.14
C TYR A 158 1.30 -29.69 -2.38
N GLU A 159 1.55 -29.93 -1.08
CA GLU A 159 0.73 -30.81 -0.24
C GLU A 159 -0.52 -30.09 0.33
N THR A 160 -0.55 -28.76 0.37
CA THR A 160 -1.65 -28.01 1.01
C THR A 160 -2.28 -26.96 0.12
N THR A 161 -1.56 -25.90 -0.26
CA THR A 161 -2.12 -24.75 -0.97
C THR A 161 -2.65 -25.13 -2.36
N GLY A 162 -1.90 -25.93 -3.10
CA GLY A 162 -2.30 -26.43 -4.41
C GLY A 162 -3.61 -27.25 -4.36
N PRO A 163 -3.70 -28.30 -3.51
CA PRO A 163 -4.92 -29.07 -3.27
C PRO A 163 -6.11 -28.19 -2.88
N GLU A 164 -5.92 -27.26 -1.93
CA GLU A 164 -7.00 -26.36 -1.51
C GLU A 164 -7.54 -25.50 -2.67
N ILE A 165 -6.65 -24.91 -3.49
CA ILE A 165 -7.07 -24.13 -4.67
C ILE A 165 -7.84 -25.01 -5.65
N TRP A 166 -7.35 -26.20 -5.94
CA TRP A 166 -8.02 -27.14 -6.84
C TRP A 166 -9.42 -27.52 -6.35
N GLU A 167 -9.54 -27.89 -5.08
CA GLU A 167 -10.80 -28.25 -4.46
C GLU A 167 -11.78 -27.07 -4.42
N GLN A 168 -11.34 -25.90 -3.95
CA GLN A 168 -12.17 -24.70 -3.81
C GLN A 168 -12.65 -24.15 -5.16
N THR A 169 -11.93 -24.39 -6.23
CA THR A 169 -12.34 -24.03 -7.59
C THR A 169 -13.07 -25.16 -8.32
N GLU A 170 -13.32 -26.29 -7.65
CA GLU A 170 -13.91 -27.48 -8.26
C GLU A 170 -13.13 -27.96 -9.52
N GLY A 171 -11.82 -27.79 -9.50
CA GLY A 171 -10.95 -28.11 -10.63
C GLY A 171 -11.07 -27.16 -11.83
N LYS A 172 -11.78 -26.03 -11.69
CA LYS A 172 -12.02 -25.07 -12.79
C LYS A 172 -10.95 -24.01 -12.92
N VAL A 173 -9.94 -23.95 -12.05
CA VAL A 173 -8.85 -22.97 -12.12
C VAL A 173 -8.12 -23.08 -13.47
N THR A 174 -7.99 -21.96 -14.17
CA THR A 174 -7.30 -21.85 -15.47
C THR A 174 -5.98 -21.10 -15.35
N HIS A 175 -5.90 -20.15 -14.40
CA HIS A 175 -4.72 -19.33 -14.17
C HIS A 175 -4.42 -19.25 -12.68
N TYR A 176 -3.14 -19.40 -12.37
CA TYR A 176 -2.59 -19.16 -11.04
C TYR A 176 -1.58 -18.01 -11.11
N VAL A 177 -1.81 -16.97 -10.35
CA VAL A 177 -0.98 -15.75 -10.35
C VAL A 177 -0.50 -15.47 -8.94
N THR A 178 0.81 -15.36 -8.75
CA THR A 178 1.39 -15.10 -7.42
C THR A 178 2.70 -14.33 -7.52
N THR A 179 3.08 -13.64 -6.47
CA THR A 179 4.41 -13.04 -6.40
C THR A 179 5.48 -14.10 -6.20
N ILE A 180 6.68 -13.79 -6.66
CA ILE A 180 7.83 -14.67 -6.62
C ILE A 180 8.94 -14.10 -5.72
N GLY A 181 9.50 -14.92 -4.85
CA GLY A 181 10.61 -14.65 -3.93
C GLY A 181 11.38 -15.93 -3.69
N THR A 182 11.20 -16.63 -2.57
CA THR A 182 11.88 -17.92 -2.30
C THR A 182 11.55 -19.05 -3.28
N GLY A 183 10.56 -18.87 -4.15
CA GLY A 183 10.12 -19.90 -5.12
C GLY A 183 9.12 -20.91 -4.57
N GLY A 184 9.07 -21.14 -3.27
CA GLY A 184 8.27 -22.21 -2.67
C GLY A 184 6.80 -22.16 -3.02
N THR A 185 6.16 -21.00 -2.86
CA THR A 185 4.72 -20.82 -3.13
C THR A 185 4.40 -21.02 -4.60
N VAL A 186 5.11 -20.31 -5.49
CA VAL A 186 4.82 -20.38 -6.94
C VAL A 186 5.02 -21.79 -7.48
N ILE A 187 6.16 -22.42 -7.14
CA ILE A 187 6.51 -23.74 -7.68
C ILE A 187 5.68 -24.85 -7.05
N GLY A 188 5.51 -24.86 -5.71
CA GLY A 188 4.75 -25.91 -5.05
C GLY A 188 3.30 -25.99 -5.52
N VAL A 189 2.62 -24.84 -5.62
CA VAL A 189 1.26 -24.78 -6.17
C VAL A 189 1.23 -25.15 -7.64
N ALA A 190 2.16 -24.61 -8.44
CA ALA A 190 2.23 -24.89 -9.87
C ALA A 190 2.46 -26.39 -10.17
N MET A 191 3.33 -27.06 -9.41
CA MET A 191 3.56 -28.51 -9.53
C MET A 191 2.24 -29.27 -9.37
N TYR A 192 1.50 -29.01 -8.30
CA TYR A 192 0.23 -29.68 -8.05
C TYR A 192 -0.82 -29.37 -9.12
N LEU A 193 -1.01 -28.10 -9.44
CA LEU A 193 -2.04 -27.70 -10.40
C LEU A 193 -1.77 -28.22 -11.81
N LYS A 194 -0.50 -28.17 -12.29
CA LYS A 194 -0.13 -28.68 -13.62
C LYS A 194 -0.15 -30.20 -13.67
N GLU A 195 0.04 -30.90 -12.56
CA GLU A 195 -0.19 -32.35 -12.48
C GLU A 195 -1.67 -32.68 -12.71
N LYS A 196 -2.60 -31.90 -12.16
CA LYS A 196 -4.04 -32.06 -12.37
C LYS A 196 -4.49 -31.64 -13.77
N ASN A 197 -3.97 -30.51 -14.25
CA ASN A 197 -4.26 -29.99 -15.59
C ASN A 197 -3.04 -29.21 -16.14
N PRO A 198 -2.28 -29.79 -17.08
CA PRO A 198 -1.07 -29.18 -17.63
C PRO A 198 -1.33 -27.88 -18.41
N ASN A 199 -2.59 -27.59 -18.77
CA ASN A 199 -2.95 -26.36 -19.48
C ASN A 199 -3.10 -25.15 -18.56
N ILE A 200 -3.09 -25.32 -17.24
CA ILE A 200 -3.16 -24.20 -16.29
C ILE A 200 -1.95 -23.29 -16.49
N LYS A 201 -2.22 -22.00 -16.64
CA LYS A 201 -1.21 -20.98 -16.78
C LYS A 201 -0.74 -20.47 -15.42
N VAL A 202 0.56 -20.38 -15.25
CA VAL A 202 1.20 -19.92 -14.02
C VAL A 202 1.95 -18.62 -14.30
N TYR A 203 1.51 -17.53 -13.71
CA TYR A 203 2.14 -16.22 -13.86
C TYR A 203 2.82 -15.80 -12.55
N GLY A 204 4.13 -15.57 -12.63
CA GLY A 204 4.92 -14.99 -11.55
C GLY A 204 4.86 -13.46 -11.61
N ILE A 205 4.72 -12.82 -10.48
CA ILE A 205 4.83 -11.35 -10.39
C ILE A 205 6.09 -11.01 -9.60
N ASP A 206 6.97 -10.30 -10.26
CA ASP A 206 8.27 -9.87 -9.75
C ASP A 206 8.30 -8.37 -9.54
N VAL A 207 9.39 -7.87 -8.97
CA VAL A 207 9.66 -6.44 -8.82
C VAL A 207 10.86 -6.04 -9.67
N TYR A 208 10.90 -4.78 -10.05
CA TYR A 208 12.10 -4.20 -10.64
C TYR A 208 13.23 -4.18 -9.60
N GLY A 209 14.43 -4.57 -9.98
CA GLY A 209 15.57 -4.77 -9.08
C GLY A 209 15.81 -6.23 -8.69
N SER A 210 14.93 -7.16 -9.14
CA SER A 210 15.09 -8.61 -9.02
C SER A 210 15.60 -9.22 -10.32
N LEU A 211 16.44 -10.24 -10.22
CA LEU A 211 16.98 -10.93 -11.41
C LEU A 211 16.07 -12.08 -11.92
N LEU A 212 15.01 -12.44 -11.19
CA LEU A 212 14.21 -13.64 -11.48
C LEU A 212 13.53 -13.59 -12.85
N LYS A 213 12.99 -12.42 -13.25
CA LYS A 213 12.40 -12.27 -14.59
C LYS A 213 13.43 -12.44 -15.69
N LYS A 214 14.58 -11.78 -15.58
CA LYS A 214 15.66 -11.87 -16.59
C LYS A 214 16.12 -13.32 -16.73
N PHE A 215 16.34 -13.99 -15.61
CA PHE A 215 16.73 -15.41 -15.60
C PHE A 215 15.66 -16.31 -16.23
N HIS A 216 14.39 -16.10 -15.95
CA HIS A 216 13.29 -16.84 -16.57
C HIS A 216 13.28 -16.68 -18.09
N ASP A 217 13.44 -15.44 -18.58
CA ASP A 217 13.28 -15.12 -19.99
C ASP A 217 14.52 -15.51 -20.86
N SER A 218 15.73 -15.51 -20.28
CA SER A 218 16.97 -15.72 -21.01
C SER A 218 17.84 -16.87 -20.49
N GLY A 219 17.62 -17.35 -19.27
CA GLY A 219 18.50 -18.31 -18.60
C GLY A 219 19.80 -17.70 -18.09
N GLU A 220 20.00 -16.40 -18.22
CA GLU A 220 21.22 -15.68 -17.84
C GLU A 220 21.03 -14.94 -16.51
N LEU A 221 22.06 -14.96 -15.67
CA LEU A 221 22.17 -14.11 -14.49
C LEU A 221 22.81 -12.79 -14.90
N ASP A 222 22.07 -11.70 -14.78
CA ASP A 222 22.57 -10.35 -15.08
C ASP A 222 22.52 -9.49 -13.79
N GLU A 223 23.69 -9.29 -13.19
CA GLU A 223 23.82 -8.47 -11.96
C GLU A 223 23.38 -7.01 -12.15
N LYS A 224 23.28 -6.52 -13.40
CA LYS A 224 22.78 -5.18 -13.68
C LYS A 224 21.29 -5.00 -13.41
N GLU A 225 20.55 -6.11 -13.36
CA GLU A 225 19.14 -6.11 -12.99
C GLU A 225 18.96 -5.94 -11.48
N VAL A 226 20.03 -6.15 -10.67
CA VAL A 226 19.96 -6.11 -9.21
C VAL A 226 20.19 -4.70 -8.70
N TYR A 227 19.15 -4.10 -8.12
CA TYR A 227 19.21 -2.81 -7.45
C TYR A 227 18.16 -2.71 -6.33
N PRO A 228 18.33 -1.79 -5.35
CA PRO A 228 17.44 -1.70 -4.20
C PRO A 228 15.99 -1.40 -4.57
N TYR A 229 15.07 -2.13 -3.96
CA TYR A 229 13.61 -1.92 -3.98
C TYR A 229 13.06 -1.99 -2.54
N VAL A 230 11.82 -1.56 -2.33
CA VAL A 230 11.21 -1.48 -0.98
C VAL A 230 10.10 -2.49 -0.75
N THR A 231 9.62 -3.18 -1.78
CA THR A 231 8.63 -4.24 -1.65
C THR A 231 9.23 -5.43 -0.92
N GLU A 232 8.57 -5.90 0.13
CA GLU A 232 9.09 -6.97 0.98
C GLU A 232 8.54 -8.35 0.55
N GLY A 233 9.42 -9.36 0.59
CA GLY A 233 9.07 -10.77 0.37
C GLY A 233 8.85 -11.14 -1.10
N ILE A 234 9.31 -10.33 -2.01
CA ILE A 234 9.28 -10.54 -3.46
C ILE A 234 10.67 -10.23 -4.01
N GLY A 235 11.01 -10.89 -5.12
CA GLY A 235 12.28 -10.67 -5.81
C GLY A 235 13.46 -11.27 -5.08
N GLU A 236 14.52 -11.56 -5.82
CA GLU A 236 15.79 -12.07 -5.28
C GLU A 236 16.94 -11.62 -6.19
N ASP A 237 18.14 -11.60 -5.60
CA ASP A 237 19.41 -11.33 -6.27
C ASP A 237 20.20 -12.60 -6.58
N PHE A 238 19.61 -13.75 -6.36
CA PHE A 238 20.09 -15.11 -6.69
C PHE A 238 18.92 -16.04 -7.04
N ILE A 239 19.19 -17.26 -7.48
CA ILE A 239 18.14 -18.25 -7.76
C ILE A 239 18.07 -19.26 -6.61
N PRO A 240 17.03 -19.23 -5.76
CA PRO A 240 16.80 -20.21 -4.73
C PRO A 240 16.59 -21.63 -5.29
N ALA A 241 17.02 -22.66 -4.58
CA ALA A 241 16.89 -24.06 -4.98
C ALA A 241 15.42 -24.52 -5.10
N ASN A 242 14.48 -23.78 -4.53
CA ASN A 242 13.05 -24.07 -4.69
C ASN A 242 12.53 -23.83 -6.12
N TYR A 243 13.26 -23.07 -6.96
CA TYR A 243 12.82 -22.78 -8.33
C TYR A 243 13.01 -23.98 -9.29
N ASP A 244 12.02 -24.15 -10.13
CA ASP A 244 12.08 -24.90 -11.37
C ASP A 244 11.27 -24.09 -12.40
N MET A 245 11.97 -23.29 -13.21
CA MET A 245 11.36 -22.27 -14.09
C MET A 245 10.40 -22.87 -15.12
N LYS A 246 10.50 -24.18 -15.43
CA LYS A 246 9.56 -24.85 -16.35
C LYS A 246 8.09 -24.79 -15.89
N TYR A 247 7.84 -24.57 -14.60
CA TYR A 247 6.48 -24.45 -14.07
C TYR A 247 5.86 -23.06 -14.20
N ILE A 248 6.65 -22.05 -14.54
CA ILE A 248 6.20 -20.66 -14.70
C ILE A 248 6.06 -20.36 -16.20
N ASP A 249 4.87 -19.93 -16.64
CA ASP A 249 4.62 -19.65 -18.06
C ASP A 249 4.98 -18.19 -18.42
N HIS A 250 4.99 -17.29 -17.46
CA HIS A 250 5.29 -15.88 -17.65
C HIS A 250 5.66 -15.18 -16.35
N ILE A 251 6.56 -14.21 -16.40
CA ILE A 251 6.87 -13.31 -15.27
C ILE A 251 6.61 -11.87 -15.70
N GLU A 252 5.79 -11.17 -14.93
CA GLU A 252 5.49 -9.73 -15.07
C GLU A 252 6.16 -8.94 -13.95
N GLN A 253 6.66 -7.73 -14.24
CA GLN A 253 7.28 -6.87 -13.24
C GLN A 253 6.39 -5.70 -12.85
N VAL A 254 6.40 -5.35 -11.57
CA VAL A 254 5.61 -4.27 -10.98
C VAL A 254 6.54 -3.33 -10.23
N THR A 255 6.30 -2.01 -10.34
CA THR A 255 7.04 -1.01 -9.57
C THR A 255 6.60 -1.01 -8.10
N ASP A 256 7.49 -0.62 -7.20
CA ASP A 256 7.17 -0.43 -5.78
C ASP A 256 5.96 0.49 -5.59
N LYS A 257 5.92 1.61 -6.30
CA LYS A 257 4.82 2.58 -6.23
C LYS A 257 3.48 1.95 -6.59
N ASP A 258 3.42 1.23 -7.71
CA ASP A 258 2.16 0.66 -8.20
C ASP A 258 1.65 -0.45 -7.27
N GLY A 259 2.56 -1.28 -6.73
CA GLY A 259 2.23 -2.29 -5.72
C GLY A 259 1.67 -1.66 -4.44
N ALA A 260 2.30 -0.59 -3.94
CA ALA A 260 1.85 0.12 -2.74
C ALA A 260 0.46 0.75 -2.92
N ILE A 261 0.23 1.43 -4.05
CA ILE A 261 -1.06 2.05 -4.38
C ILE A 261 -2.15 0.98 -4.50
N MET A 262 -1.85 -0.15 -5.17
CA MET A 262 -2.81 -1.22 -5.36
C MET A 262 -3.16 -1.94 -4.04
N ALA A 263 -2.23 -2.09 -3.09
CA ALA A 263 -2.53 -2.62 -1.76
C ALA A 263 -3.55 -1.73 -1.02
N ARG A 264 -3.39 -0.41 -1.09
CA ARG A 264 -4.35 0.56 -0.52
C ARG A 264 -5.71 0.46 -1.22
N LYS A 265 -5.72 0.26 -2.53
CA LYS A 265 -6.93 0.10 -3.33
C LYS A 265 -7.68 -1.19 -2.96
N LEU A 266 -6.99 -2.33 -2.79
CA LEU A 266 -7.56 -3.57 -2.29
C LEU A 266 -8.26 -3.37 -0.93
N ALA A 267 -7.62 -2.66 -0.01
CA ALA A 267 -8.20 -2.37 1.30
C ALA A 267 -9.45 -1.47 1.21
N ARG A 268 -9.41 -0.41 0.40
CA ARG A 268 -10.48 0.59 0.32
C ARG A 268 -11.68 0.16 -0.53
N GLU A 269 -11.44 -0.61 -1.58
CA GLU A 269 -12.49 -0.97 -2.54
C GLU A 269 -13.03 -2.38 -2.33
N GLU A 270 -12.17 -3.34 -1.96
CA GLU A 270 -12.57 -4.74 -1.77
C GLU A 270 -12.69 -5.14 -0.29
N GLY A 271 -12.24 -4.31 0.65
CA GLY A 271 -12.15 -4.67 2.07
C GLY A 271 -11.04 -5.68 2.39
N LEU A 272 -10.15 -5.94 1.44
CA LEU A 272 -9.03 -6.87 1.58
C LEU A 272 -7.81 -6.13 2.14
N PHE A 273 -7.70 -6.09 3.48
CA PHE A 273 -6.61 -5.41 4.18
C PHE A 273 -5.37 -6.30 4.23
N CYS A 274 -4.52 -6.18 3.22
CA CYS A 274 -3.41 -7.08 2.94
C CYS A 274 -2.05 -6.36 2.89
N GLY A 275 -0.96 -7.14 2.85
CA GLY A 275 0.40 -6.59 2.80
C GLY A 275 0.83 -6.11 1.41
N TYR A 276 2.07 -5.67 1.32
CA TYR A 276 2.65 -5.07 0.13
C TYR A 276 2.60 -6.02 -1.07
N SER A 277 3.06 -7.25 -0.88
CA SER A 277 3.09 -8.28 -1.94
C SER A 277 1.72 -8.58 -2.53
N ALA A 278 0.66 -8.45 -1.74
CA ALA A 278 -0.71 -8.61 -2.23
C ALA A 278 -1.12 -7.48 -3.20
N GLY A 279 -0.69 -6.25 -2.93
CA GLY A 279 -0.84 -5.15 -3.87
C GLY A 279 -0.06 -5.39 -5.16
N THR A 280 1.16 -5.88 -5.04
CA THR A 280 2.02 -6.18 -6.19
C THR A 280 1.43 -7.28 -7.07
N VAL A 281 0.92 -8.39 -6.50
CA VAL A 281 0.29 -9.46 -7.31
C VAL A 281 -0.97 -8.96 -8.01
N MET A 282 -1.79 -8.15 -7.33
CA MET A 282 -2.99 -7.59 -7.93
C MET A 282 -2.68 -6.61 -9.06
N GLN A 283 -1.66 -5.78 -8.89
CA GLN A 283 -1.20 -4.85 -9.93
C GLN A 283 -0.67 -5.61 -11.15
N GLY A 284 0.17 -6.62 -10.94
CA GLY A 284 0.68 -7.48 -12.02
C GLY A 284 -0.46 -8.19 -12.77
N LEU A 285 -1.47 -8.69 -12.06
CA LEU A 285 -2.67 -9.26 -12.68
C LEU A 285 -3.36 -8.23 -13.57
N MET A 286 -3.51 -6.97 -13.11
CA MET A 286 -4.14 -5.91 -13.91
C MET A 286 -3.31 -5.48 -15.13
N GLN A 287 -1.98 -5.58 -15.07
CA GLN A 287 -1.11 -5.39 -16.24
C GLN A 287 -1.35 -6.49 -17.30
N LEU A 288 -1.68 -7.70 -16.84
CA LEU A 288 -1.95 -8.87 -17.69
C LEU A 288 -3.42 -9.03 -18.09
N LYS A 289 -4.29 -8.05 -17.81
CA LYS A 289 -5.77 -8.13 -17.99
C LYS A 289 -6.20 -8.58 -19.40
N ASP A 290 -5.46 -8.20 -20.43
CA ASP A 290 -5.78 -8.52 -21.82
C ASP A 290 -5.44 -9.97 -22.20
N LYS A 291 -4.80 -10.73 -21.31
CA LYS A 291 -4.53 -12.18 -21.47
C LYS A 291 -5.70 -13.05 -21.01
N PHE A 292 -6.69 -12.48 -20.32
CA PHE A 292 -7.83 -13.22 -19.78
C PHE A 292 -9.05 -13.15 -20.73
N LYS A 293 -9.88 -14.17 -20.67
CA LYS A 293 -11.10 -14.31 -21.51
C LYS A 293 -12.28 -14.81 -20.68
N GLU A 294 -13.47 -14.74 -21.24
CA GLU A 294 -14.67 -15.32 -20.64
C GLU A 294 -14.49 -16.82 -20.37
N GLY A 295 -14.90 -17.25 -19.18
CA GLY A 295 -14.74 -18.63 -18.70
C GLY A 295 -13.43 -18.88 -17.97
N ASP A 296 -12.47 -17.96 -17.96
CA ASP A 296 -11.26 -18.12 -17.14
C ASP A 296 -11.58 -18.01 -15.65
N VAL A 297 -10.94 -18.86 -14.85
CA VAL A 297 -10.94 -18.82 -13.39
C VAL A 297 -9.51 -18.55 -12.93
N VAL A 298 -9.29 -17.34 -12.45
CA VAL A 298 -7.98 -16.82 -12.08
C VAL A 298 -7.86 -16.74 -10.56
N VAL A 299 -6.87 -17.41 -9.99
CA VAL A 299 -6.60 -17.40 -8.55
C VAL A 299 -5.31 -16.63 -8.28
N ILE A 300 -5.40 -15.62 -7.41
CA ILE A 300 -4.24 -14.89 -6.86
C ILE A 300 -4.02 -15.22 -5.38
N ILE A 301 -2.79 -15.05 -4.89
CA ILE A 301 -2.44 -15.23 -3.48
C ILE A 301 -2.32 -13.86 -2.80
N LEU A 302 -3.06 -13.65 -1.70
CA LEU A 302 -2.84 -12.55 -0.77
C LEU A 302 -2.02 -13.07 0.42
N HIS A 303 -0.71 -12.84 0.37
CA HIS A 303 0.27 -13.57 1.18
C HIS A 303 0.21 -13.28 2.67
N ASP A 304 -0.02 -12.00 3.08
CA ASP A 304 0.01 -11.59 4.48
C ASP A 304 -0.91 -10.39 4.77
N HIS A 305 -1.06 -10.08 6.04
CA HIS A 305 -1.99 -9.09 6.56
C HIS A 305 -1.40 -7.67 6.56
N GLY A 306 -2.24 -6.69 6.27
CA GLY A 306 -1.88 -5.27 6.18
C GLY A 306 -1.38 -4.63 7.48
N SER A 307 -1.73 -5.19 8.64
CA SER A 307 -1.31 -4.65 9.95
C SER A 307 0.21 -4.55 10.13
N ARG A 308 0.98 -5.32 9.36
CA ARG A 308 2.46 -5.27 9.38
C ARG A 308 3.05 -4.09 8.61
N TYR A 309 2.19 -3.32 7.92
CA TYR A 309 2.58 -2.26 6.99
C TYR A 309 1.96 -0.91 7.32
N LEU A 310 1.40 -0.74 8.54
CA LEU A 310 0.77 0.50 9.00
C LEU A 310 1.72 1.69 8.98
N ALA A 311 2.99 1.48 9.32
CA ALA A 311 4.02 2.52 9.28
C ALA A 311 4.70 2.66 7.89
N LYS A 312 4.21 1.96 6.87
CA LYS A 312 4.74 1.96 5.49
C LYS A 312 3.64 2.30 4.49
N ILE A 313 3.21 1.34 3.67
CA ILE A 313 2.24 1.58 2.57
C ILE A 313 0.89 2.13 3.02
N TYR A 314 0.53 2.00 4.29
CA TYR A 314 -0.69 2.58 4.87
C TYR A 314 -0.46 3.90 5.63
N ASN A 315 0.77 4.41 5.65
CA ASN A 315 1.13 5.72 6.19
C ASN A 315 1.35 6.71 5.04
N ASP A 316 0.60 7.82 5.03
CA ASP A 316 0.66 8.80 3.94
C ASP A 316 2.01 9.51 3.88
N ASP A 317 2.63 9.83 5.03
CA ASP A 317 3.94 10.49 5.07
C ASP A 317 5.02 9.59 4.47
N TRP A 318 5.03 8.30 4.86
CA TRP A 318 5.93 7.32 4.27
C TRP A 318 5.76 7.21 2.75
N MET A 319 4.52 7.27 2.26
CA MET A 319 4.21 7.24 0.83
C MET A 319 4.66 8.52 0.10
N ARG A 320 4.49 9.71 0.73
CA ARG A 320 4.96 10.99 0.19
C ARG A 320 6.48 11.08 0.13
N GLU A 321 7.18 10.70 1.22
CA GLU A 321 8.65 10.68 1.28
C GLU A 321 9.28 9.86 0.15
N ARG A 322 8.57 8.86 -0.38
CA ARG A 322 9.01 8.02 -1.51
C ARG A 322 8.48 8.47 -2.87
N GLY A 323 7.72 9.56 -2.92
CA GLY A 323 7.08 10.02 -4.15
C GLY A 323 5.98 9.08 -4.67
N PHE A 324 5.44 8.21 -3.82
CA PHE A 324 4.35 7.29 -4.17
C PHE A 324 2.98 7.97 -4.10
N LEU A 325 2.81 8.95 -3.20
CA LEU A 325 1.72 9.92 -3.22
C LEU A 325 2.30 11.28 -3.59
N THR A 326 1.71 11.92 -4.57
CA THR A 326 1.87 13.35 -4.78
C THR A 326 0.85 14.06 -3.90
N ASP A 327 1.24 15.17 -3.29
CA ASP A 327 0.26 16.07 -2.69
C ASP A 327 -0.75 16.43 -3.78
N GLU A 328 -2.04 16.25 -3.48
CA GLU A 328 -3.06 16.77 -4.38
C GLU A 328 -2.81 18.27 -4.53
N VAL A 329 -2.51 18.70 -5.75
CA VAL A 329 -2.39 20.11 -6.04
C VAL A 329 -3.79 20.71 -5.81
N ILE A 330 -3.97 21.32 -4.64
CA ILE A 330 -5.23 21.98 -4.30
C ILE A 330 -5.45 23.11 -5.30
N THR A 331 -6.52 23.02 -6.06
CA THR A 331 -6.90 24.03 -7.07
C THR A 331 -8.09 24.85 -6.59
N ALA A 332 -8.31 25.99 -7.23
CA ALA A 332 -9.50 26.81 -7.02
C ALA A 332 -10.80 25.98 -7.13
N LYS A 333 -10.85 25.03 -8.05
CA LYS A 333 -11.97 24.10 -8.19
C LYS A 333 -12.20 23.29 -6.93
N ASN A 334 -11.15 22.66 -6.38
CA ASN A 334 -11.24 21.85 -5.17
C ASN A 334 -11.71 22.68 -3.96
N ILE A 335 -11.23 23.92 -3.84
CA ILE A 335 -11.61 24.82 -2.75
C ILE A 335 -13.11 25.14 -2.85
N ILE A 336 -13.59 25.53 -4.03
CA ILE A 336 -15.01 25.88 -4.25
C ILE A 336 -15.93 24.69 -4.00
N GLU A 337 -15.56 23.46 -4.43
CA GLU A 337 -16.36 22.25 -4.23
C GLU A 337 -16.58 21.90 -2.77
N ARG A 338 -15.64 22.29 -1.88
CA ARG A 338 -15.72 22.08 -0.42
C ARG A 338 -16.55 23.14 0.29
N LYS A 339 -16.79 24.33 -0.32
CA LYS A 339 -17.52 25.43 0.32
C LYS A 339 -19.00 25.09 0.51
N GLN A 340 -19.53 25.45 1.69
CA GLN A 340 -20.96 25.32 2.02
C GLN A 340 -21.80 26.38 1.28
N ILE A 341 -21.29 27.62 1.14
CA ILE A 341 -21.95 28.72 0.46
C ILE A 341 -21.38 28.84 -0.95
N ARG A 342 -22.21 28.57 -1.96
CA ARG A 342 -21.80 28.57 -3.38
C ARG A 342 -22.26 29.79 -4.16
N GLU A 343 -23.17 30.61 -3.59
CA GLU A 343 -23.61 31.86 -4.23
C GLU A 343 -22.68 33.00 -3.87
N LEU A 344 -22.34 33.84 -4.85
CA LEU A 344 -21.55 35.03 -4.63
C LEU A 344 -22.39 36.10 -3.94
N ILE A 345 -22.00 36.43 -2.70
CA ILE A 345 -22.56 37.59 -2.00
C ILE A 345 -21.74 38.81 -2.41
N PHE A 346 -22.40 39.87 -2.86
CA PHE A 346 -21.76 41.07 -3.37
C PHE A 346 -22.49 42.36 -2.94
N ALA A 347 -21.80 43.47 -3.08
CA ALA A 347 -22.37 44.80 -2.91
C ALA A 347 -22.69 45.42 -4.26
N ASP A 348 -23.87 46.10 -4.35
CA ASP A 348 -24.21 46.94 -5.49
C ASP A 348 -23.49 48.32 -5.29
N PRO A 349 -22.87 48.88 -6.33
CA PRO A 349 -22.17 50.17 -6.20
C PRO A 349 -23.09 51.34 -5.76
N LYS A 350 -24.39 51.22 -5.92
CA LYS A 350 -25.37 52.24 -5.52
C LYS A 350 -25.91 52.04 -4.11
N GLU A 351 -25.71 50.86 -3.49
CA GLU A 351 -26.14 50.66 -2.11
C GLU A 351 -25.25 51.45 -1.13
N THR A 352 -25.77 51.75 0.07
CA THR A 352 -25.04 52.50 1.08
C THR A 352 -24.01 51.62 1.81
N VAL A 353 -22.96 52.24 2.33
CA VAL A 353 -21.94 51.56 3.17
C VAL A 353 -22.58 50.82 4.33
N VAL A 354 -23.59 51.41 4.99
CA VAL A 354 -24.30 50.75 6.10
C VAL A 354 -25.09 49.54 5.64
N SER A 355 -25.63 49.53 4.42
CA SER A 355 -26.30 48.37 3.83
C SER A 355 -25.31 47.21 3.58
N ALA A 356 -24.17 47.51 2.98
CA ALA A 356 -23.11 46.53 2.74
C ALA A 356 -22.59 45.93 4.07
N PHE A 357 -22.41 46.78 5.10
CA PHE A 357 -22.01 46.31 6.43
C PHE A 357 -23.04 45.37 7.07
N ARG A 358 -24.34 45.66 6.94
CA ARG A 358 -25.42 44.80 7.44
C ARG A 358 -25.36 43.43 6.75
N LYS A 359 -25.19 43.36 5.43
CA LYS A 359 -24.99 42.10 4.70
C LYS A 359 -23.80 41.30 5.26
N MET A 360 -22.66 41.97 5.50
CA MET A 360 -21.49 41.28 6.09
C MET A 360 -21.80 40.71 7.46
N LYS A 361 -22.44 41.48 8.32
CA LYS A 361 -22.82 41.09 9.68
C LYS A 361 -23.81 39.91 9.69
N ASP A 362 -24.87 39.99 8.90
CA ASP A 362 -25.96 39.02 8.88
C ASP A 362 -25.49 37.67 8.30
N LEU A 363 -24.52 37.68 7.39
CA LEU A 363 -23.96 36.50 6.72
C LEU A 363 -22.61 36.04 7.31
N HIS A 364 -22.13 36.70 8.36
CA HIS A 364 -20.83 36.42 9.01
C HIS A 364 -19.65 36.43 8.04
N ILE A 365 -19.63 37.38 7.11
CA ILE A 365 -18.55 37.60 6.14
C ILE A 365 -17.91 38.96 6.35
N THR A 366 -16.61 39.06 6.07
CA THR A 366 -15.81 40.26 6.39
C THR A 366 -15.53 41.16 5.20
N GLN A 367 -15.98 40.76 4.00
CA GLN A 367 -15.67 41.48 2.76
C GLN A 367 -16.66 41.10 1.63
N LEU A 368 -16.88 42.05 0.73
CA LEU A 368 -17.74 41.88 -0.44
C LEU A 368 -17.04 42.37 -1.70
N PRO A 369 -17.10 41.67 -2.83
CA PRO A 369 -16.86 42.28 -4.13
C PRO A 369 -17.95 43.27 -4.45
N VAL A 370 -17.60 44.37 -5.10
CA VAL A 370 -18.57 45.34 -5.62
C VAL A 370 -18.80 45.02 -7.09
N MET A 371 -20.04 44.68 -7.41
CA MET A 371 -20.40 44.19 -8.75
C MET A 371 -21.29 45.17 -9.50
N ASP A 372 -20.93 45.43 -10.77
CA ASP A 372 -21.84 46.08 -11.75
C ASP A 372 -22.20 45.06 -12.82
N GLY A 373 -23.36 44.47 -12.68
CA GLY A 373 -23.73 43.28 -13.44
C GLY A 373 -22.78 42.09 -13.19
N ALA A 374 -22.13 41.61 -14.22
CA ALA A 374 -21.13 40.54 -14.12
C ALA A 374 -19.68 41.02 -13.87
N ASN A 375 -19.47 42.31 -13.77
CA ASN A 375 -18.13 42.91 -13.64
C ASN A 375 -17.82 43.26 -12.19
N ASN A 376 -16.72 42.78 -11.69
CA ASN A 376 -16.19 43.24 -10.41
C ASN A 376 -15.45 44.57 -10.62
N ILE A 377 -16.01 45.64 -10.07
CA ILE A 377 -15.50 46.99 -10.22
C ILE A 377 -14.78 47.51 -8.96
N GLY A 378 -14.88 46.79 -7.83
CA GLY A 378 -14.26 47.18 -6.57
C GLY A 378 -14.41 46.11 -5.49
N SER A 379 -14.00 46.43 -4.29
CA SER A 379 -14.21 45.62 -3.09
C SER A 379 -14.49 46.52 -1.89
N ILE A 380 -15.14 45.95 -0.88
CA ILE A 380 -15.34 46.65 0.42
C ILE A 380 -15.20 45.62 1.54
N ALA A 381 -14.44 45.97 2.59
CA ALA A 381 -14.18 45.11 3.73
C ALA A 381 -14.48 45.81 5.05
N GLU A 382 -14.74 45.04 6.13
CA GLU A 382 -15.08 45.58 7.46
C GLU A 382 -14.04 46.59 7.96
N HIS A 383 -12.74 46.29 7.82
CA HIS A 383 -11.69 47.20 8.26
C HIS A 383 -11.69 48.54 7.51
N GLN A 384 -12.04 48.53 6.21
CA GLN A 384 -12.18 49.77 5.41
C GLN A 384 -13.38 50.56 5.85
N ILE A 385 -14.52 49.91 6.12
CA ILE A 385 -15.72 50.58 6.65
C ILE A 385 -15.42 51.20 8.00
N LEU A 386 -14.74 50.49 8.89
CA LEU A 386 -14.35 51.05 10.19
C LEU A 386 -13.51 52.32 10.02
N GLN A 387 -12.52 52.29 9.15
CA GLN A 387 -11.63 53.42 8.88
C GLN A 387 -12.40 54.63 8.32
N LEU A 388 -13.27 54.40 7.33
CA LEU A 388 -14.14 55.42 6.76
C LEU A 388 -15.03 56.10 7.81
N LEU A 389 -15.65 55.29 8.68
CA LEU A 389 -16.54 55.82 9.73
C LEU A 389 -15.80 56.53 10.86
N MET A 390 -14.55 56.13 11.13
CA MET A 390 -13.67 56.87 12.09
C MET A 390 -13.26 58.22 11.54
N ASP A 391 -12.98 58.31 10.24
CA ASP A 391 -12.60 59.56 9.57
C ASP A 391 -13.81 60.50 9.44
N ASN A 392 -14.97 59.99 9.04
CA ASN A 392 -16.21 60.75 8.94
C ASN A 392 -17.45 59.86 9.09
N PRO A 393 -18.25 59.98 10.17
CA PRO A 393 -19.45 59.18 10.39
C PRO A 393 -20.53 59.29 9.29
N TYR A 394 -20.55 60.35 8.51
CA TYR A 394 -21.51 60.55 7.42
C TYR A 394 -21.25 59.65 6.22
N HIS A 395 -20.06 59.05 6.09
CA HIS A 395 -19.77 58.04 5.05
C HIS A 395 -20.69 56.81 5.11
N ARG A 396 -21.38 56.58 6.25
CA ARG A 396 -22.35 55.48 6.39
C ARG A 396 -23.48 55.51 5.35
N ASP A 397 -23.90 56.69 4.91
CA ASP A 397 -25.00 56.88 3.99
C ASP A 397 -24.53 57.09 2.53
N GLU A 398 -23.24 57.12 2.30
CA GLU A 398 -22.67 57.20 0.96
C GLU A 398 -22.82 55.87 0.18
N ALA A 399 -22.86 55.98 -1.15
CA ALA A 399 -22.86 54.84 -2.03
C ALA A 399 -21.51 54.12 -2.00
N VAL A 400 -21.53 52.79 -1.92
CA VAL A 400 -20.33 51.94 -1.87
C VAL A 400 -19.38 52.23 -3.03
N GLY A 401 -19.90 52.50 -4.23
CA GLY A 401 -19.10 52.81 -5.43
C GLY A 401 -18.21 54.06 -5.31
N LYS A 402 -18.47 54.96 -4.33
CA LYS A 402 -17.63 56.17 -4.08
C LYS A 402 -16.44 55.87 -3.15
N VAL A 403 -16.55 54.84 -2.32
CA VAL A 403 -15.60 54.55 -1.23
C VAL A 403 -14.94 53.16 -1.36
N MET A 404 -15.34 52.38 -2.35
CA MET A 404 -14.81 51.05 -2.60
C MET A 404 -13.29 51.03 -2.88
N GLY A 405 -12.63 49.95 -2.51
CA GLY A 405 -11.24 49.67 -2.86
C GLY A 405 -11.11 49.04 -4.26
N LYS A 406 -9.92 48.57 -4.58
CA LYS A 406 -9.61 47.88 -5.84
C LYS A 406 -10.46 46.62 -6.02
N PRO A 407 -10.77 46.23 -7.25
CA PRO A 407 -11.47 44.99 -7.52
C PRO A 407 -10.58 43.77 -7.16
N PHE A 408 -11.21 42.69 -6.69
CA PHE A 408 -10.53 41.41 -6.49
C PHE A 408 -10.06 40.83 -7.82
N PRO A 409 -8.85 40.25 -7.90
CA PRO A 409 -8.37 39.60 -9.10
C PRO A 409 -9.17 38.34 -9.41
N PHE A 410 -9.32 38.03 -10.71
CA PHE A 410 -9.88 36.76 -11.16
C PHE A 410 -8.80 35.71 -11.36
N VAL A 411 -9.11 34.45 -10.96
CA VAL A 411 -8.30 33.28 -11.25
C VAL A 411 -9.14 32.20 -11.95
N GLY A 412 -8.49 31.33 -12.69
CA GLY A 412 -9.13 30.18 -13.31
C GLY A 412 -9.36 29.03 -12.34
N LEU A 413 -10.26 28.09 -12.69
CA LEU A 413 -10.55 26.89 -11.89
C LEU A 413 -9.31 26.03 -11.58
N ASN A 414 -8.32 26.06 -12.46
CA ASN A 414 -7.09 25.28 -12.33
C ASN A 414 -5.96 26.03 -11.60
N ALA A 415 -6.21 27.28 -11.15
CA ALA A 415 -5.22 28.02 -10.36
C ALA A 415 -4.94 27.27 -9.06
N THR A 416 -3.67 27.06 -8.72
CA THR A 416 -3.27 26.33 -7.53
C THR A 416 -3.44 27.18 -6.27
N ALA A 417 -3.60 26.54 -5.11
CA ALA A 417 -3.61 27.26 -3.83
C ALA A 417 -2.36 28.13 -3.65
N ALA A 418 -1.20 27.68 -4.13
CA ALA A 418 0.05 28.43 -4.14
C ALA A 418 -0.01 29.68 -5.05
N ASP A 419 -0.68 29.61 -6.19
CA ASP A 419 -0.85 30.77 -7.08
C ASP A 419 -1.85 31.78 -6.47
N ILE A 420 -2.93 31.27 -5.88
CA ILE A 420 -3.94 32.09 -5.20
C ILE A 420 -3.32 32.81 -4.00
N SER A 421 -2.50 32.11 -3.21
CA SER A 421 -1.84 32.69 -2.02
C SER A 421 -0.93 33.89 -2.34
N LYS A 422 -0.32 33.90 -3.53
CA LYS A 422 0.51 35.06 -3.99
C LYS A 422 -0.34 36.30 -4.31
N LEU A 423 -1.62 36.12 -4.62
CA LEU A 423 -2.56 37.19 -4.94
C LEU A 423 -3.25 37.75 -3.69
N ILE A 424 -3.32 36.96 -2.62
CA ILE A 424 -3.92 37.40 -1.34
C ILE A 424 -2.87 38.16 -0.52
N SER A 425 -3.24 39.36 -0.08
CA SER A 425 -2.41 40.28 0.70
C SER A 425 -3.30 41.11 1.61
N LYS A 426 -2.70 41.96 2.43
CA LYS A 426 -3.46 42.94 3.26
C LYS A 426 -4.34 43.87 2.44
N GLU A 427 -3.93 44.19 1.20
CA GLU A 427 -4.70 45.07 0.30
C GLU A 427 -5.72 44.29 -0.55
N ASN A 428 -5.48 42.99 -0.74
CA ASN A 428 -6.29 42.12 -1.59
C ASN A 428 -6.62 40.83 -0.83
N THR A 429 -7.71 40.82 -0.11
CA THR A 429 -8.06 39.79 0.86
C THR A 429 -8.79 38.58 0.26
N ALA A 430 -9.11 38.61 -1.05
CA ALA A 430 -9.79 37.52 -1.75
C ALA A 430 -9.47 37.50 -3.24
N VAL A 431 -9.77 36.40 -3.88
CA VAL A 431 -9.80 36.27 -5.35
C VAL A 431 -11.17 35.81 -5.80
N LEU A 432 -11.57 36.17 -7.02
CA LEU A 432 -12.77 35.68 -7.69
C LEU A 432 -12.43 34.55 -8.66
N VAL A 433 -13.30 33.56 -8.74
CA VAL A 433 -13.15 32.40 -9.64
C VAL A 433 -14.36 32.32 -10.55
N LYS A 434 -14.13 32.35 -11.86
CA LYS A 434 -15.18 32.19 -12.85
C LYS A 434 -15.29 30.72 -13.25
N ALA A 435 -16.43 30.12 -12.96
CA ALA A 435 -16.75 28.75 -13.40
C ALA A 435 -17.08 28.70 -14.91
N ASN A 436 -16.99 27.51 -15.50
CA ASN A 436 -17.34 27.29 -16.90
C ASN A 436 -18.83 27.61 -17.23
N SER A 437 -19.70 27.55 -16.21
CA SER A 437 -21.12 27.94 -16.30
C SER A 437 -21.33 29.46 -16.35
N GLY A 438 -20.29 30.26 -16.15
CA GLY A 438 -20.37 31.71 -15.97
C GLY A 438 -20.62 32.15 -14.53
N ALA A 439 -20.88 31.24 -13.61
CA ALA A 439 -21.01 31.56 -12.18
C ALA A 439 -19.68 32.05 -11.60
N ILE A 440 -19.75 33.06 -10.74
CA ILE A 440 -18.58 33.64 -10.06
C ILE A 440 -18.62 33.17 -8.60
N ASN A 441 -17.47 32.71 -8.10
CA ASN A 441 -17.23 32.34 -6.70
C ASN A 441 -16.12 33.21 -6.13
N ILE A 442 -16.03 33.26 -4.81
CA ILE A 442 -14.97 33.96 -4.08
C ILE A 442 -14.16 32.97 -3.26
N ILE A 443 -12.84 33.13 -3.23
CA ILE A 443 -11.92 32.41 -2.35
C ILE A 443 -11.20 33.43 -1.49
N THR A 444 -11.27 33.25 -0.17
CA THR A 444 -10.64 34.10 0.84
C THR A 444 -9.41 33.42 1.44
N GLU A 445 -8.66 34.12 2.27
CA GLU A 445 -7.56 33.56 3.06
C GLU A 445 -8.04 32.40 3.94
N PHE A 446 -9.23 32.52 4.55
CA PHE A 446 -9.83 31.47 5.37
C PHE A 446 -10.08 30.19 4.56
N ASP A 447 -10.63 30.31 3.36
CA ASP A 447 -10.88 29.16 2.47
C ASP A 447 -9.57 28.44 2.08
N LEU A 448 -8.48 29.19 1.90
CA LEU A 448 -7.16 28.62 1.62
C LEU A 448 -6.63 27.84 2.83
N ILE A 449 -6.71 28.42 4.02
CA ILE A 449 -6.25 27.75 5.25
C ILE A 449 -7.06 26.48 5.49
N GLU A 450 -8.39 26.54 5.37
CA GLU A 450 -9.28 25.38 5.54
C GLU A 450 -8.98 24.26 4.52
N ALA A 451 -8.64 24.63 3.29
CA ALA A 451 -8.34 23.66 2.23
C ALA A 451 -6.95 23.01 2.39
N MET A 452 -6.01 23.67 3.09
CA MET A 452 -4.63 23.22 3.31
C MET A 452 -4.46 22.51 4.68
N ALA A 453 -5.42 22.67 5.60
CA ALA A 453 -5.45 22.01 6.90
C ALA A 453 -6.08 20.60 6.79
#